data_a28697b30e89fa2c9ea62fa403f79bb0
#
_entry.id   a28697b30e89fa2c9ea62fa403f79bb0
#
_cell.length_a   1.000
_cell.length_b   1.000
_cell.length_c   1.000
_cell.angle_alpha   90.00
_cell.angle_beta   90.00
_cell.angle_gamma   90.00
#
_symmetry.space_group_name_H-M   'P 1'
#
loop_
_entity.id
_entity.type
_entity.pdbx_description
1 polymer ?
#
loop_
_entity_poly.entity_id
_entity_poly.type
_entity_poly.pdbx_seq_one_letter_code
_entity_poly.pdbx_strand_id
1 'polypeptide(L)'
;MFRARVARWWPDLVNGLRMAYGDERAGALGADLVELAGAAFAARSDRLHVRDLERMLRPDWLQDPSMVGYAAYTERFAGDLRGVADHLPYLAELGVRYLHLMP
;
A
#
# COMPACT_ATOMS: atom_id res chain seq x y z
N MET A 1 -10.56 -1.28 14.15
CA MET A 1 -10.39 -1.15 12.68
C MET A 1 -9.59 -2.30 12.07
N PHE A 2 -8.33 -2.57 12.47
CA PHE A 2 -7.50 -3.68 11.93
C PHE A 2 -8.19 -5.05 12.04
N ARG A 3 -8.62 -5.46 13.24
CA ARG A 3 -9.30 -6.75 13.45
C ARG A 3 -10.53 -6.97 12.59
N ALA A 4 -11.32 -5.94 12.35
CA ALA A 4 -12.51 -6.04 11.50
C ALA A 4 -12.14 -6.27 10.02
N ARG A 5 -11.05 -5.66 9.54
CA ARG A 5 -10.50 -5.92 8.20
C ARG A 5 -9.99 -7.35 8.07
N VAL A 6 -9.22 -7.82 9.07
CA VAL A 6 -8.72 -9.19 9.10
C VAL A 6 -9.91 -10.18 9.07
N ALA A 7 -10.90 -10.01 9.93
CA ALA A 7 -12.05 -10.90 9.98
C ALA A 7 -12.80 -10.96 8.63
N ARG A 8 -12.92 -9.82 7.93
CA ARG A 8 -13.59 -9.76 6.62
C ARG A 8 -12.81 -10.46 5.53
N TRP A 9 -11.49 -10.27 5.47
CA TRP A 9 -10.66 -10.70 4.33
C TRP A 9 -9.86 -11.97 4.61
N TRP A 10 -9.96 -12.53 5.82
CA TRP A 10 -9.27 -13.76 6.20
C TRP A 10 -9.54 -14.94 5.26
N PRO A 11 -10.80 -15.23 4.88
CA PRO A 11 -11.06 -16.35 3.97
C PRO A 11 -10.37 -16.18 2.62
N ASP A 12 -10.38 -14.97 2.06
CA ASP A 12 -9.76 -14.67 0.76
C ASP A 12 -8.23 -14.79 0.84
N LEU A 13 -7.62 -14.28 1.92
CA LEU A 13 -6.19 -14.41 2.17
C LEU A 13 -5.78 -15.89 2.24
N VAL A 14 -6.45 -16.67 3.06
CA VAL A 14 -6.11 -18.09 3.23
C VAL A 14 -6.33 -18.87 1.93
N ASN A 15 -7.39 -18.57 1.19
CA ASN A 15 -7.64 -19.20 -0.10
C ASN A 15 -6.53 -18.87 -1.12
N GLY A 16 -6.09 -17.62 -1.21
CA GLY A 16 -4.96 -17.23 -2.05
C GLY A 16 -3.66 -17.94 -1.66
N LEU A 17 -3.40 -18.05 -0.36
CA LEU A 17 -2.23 -18.76 0.16
C LEU A 17 -2.29 -20.28 -0.13
N ARG A 18 -3.47 -20.89 -0.06
CA ARG A 18 -3.67 -22.30 -0.44
C ARG A 18 -3.31 -22.56 -1.89
N MET A 19 -3.77 -21.68 -2.77
CA MET A 19 -3.46 -21.79 -4.20
C MET A 19 -1.96 -21.67 -4.49
N ALA A 20 -1.24 -20.85 -3.74
CA ALA A 20 0.19 -20.60 -3.96
C ALA A 20 1.12 -21.59 -3.24
N TYR A 21 0.77 -22.00 -2.01
CA TYR A 21 1.68 -22.70 -1.09
C TYR A 21 1.14 -24.04 -0.57
N GLY A 22 -0.09 -24.41 -0.95
CA GLY A 22 -0.76 -25.64 -0.52
C GLY A 22 -1.47 -25.51 0.84
N ASP A 23 -2.37 -26.47 1.12
CA ASP A 23 -3.26 -26.44 2.29
C ASP A 23 -2.52 -26.48 3.63
N GLU A 24 -1.46 -27.28 3.72
CA GLU A 24 -0.71 -27.47 4.97
C GLU A 24 -0.04 -26.19 5.48
N ARG A 25 0.41 -25.33 4.56
CA ARG A 25 1.15 -24.10 4.90
C ARG A 25 0.25 -22.86 5.01
N ALA A 26 -0.86 -22.85 4.32
CA ALA A 26 -1.70 -21.65 4.16
C ALA A 26 -2.15 -21.03 5.50
N GLY A 27 -2.56 -21.87 6.44
CA GLY A 27 -3.03 -21.40 7.75
C GLY A 27 -1.92 -20.73 8.58
N ALA A 28 -0.75 -21.36 8.67
CA ALA A 28 0.39 -20.82 9.39
C ALA A 28 0.90 -19.53 8.75
N LEU A 29 1.13 -19.51 7.44
CA LEU A 29 1.54 -18.32 6.70
C LEU A 29 0.54 -17.17 6.84
N GLY A 30 -0.75 -17.47 6.83
CA GLY A 30 -1.79 -16.47 7.05
C GLY A 30 -1.72 -15.85 8.44
N ALA A 31 -1.48 -16.67 9.47
CA ALA A 31 -1.31 -16.19 10.84
C ALA A 31 -0.07 -15.30 10.98
N ASP A 32 1.08 -15.72 10.44
CA ASP A 32 2.32 -14.95 10.46
C ASP A 32 2.16 -13.59 9.74
N LEU A 33 1.49 -13.58 8.59
CA LEU A 33 1.21 -12.35 7.85
C LEU A 33 0.29 -11.40 8.63
N VAL A 34 -0.72 -11.93 9.33
CA VAL A 34 -1.62 -11.11 10.16
C VAL A 34 -0.89 -10.55 11.38
N GLU A 35 0.00 -11.32 11.99
CA GLU A 35 0.82 -10.85 13.11
C GLU A 35 1.74 -9.71 12.67
N LEU A 36 2.48 -9.91 11.57
CA LEU A 36 3.36 -8.88 10.98
C LEU A 36 2.58 -7.62 10.61
N ALA A 37 1.44 -7.77 9.93
CA ALA A 37 0.59 -6.66 9.56
C ALA A 37 0.00 -5.94 10.78
N GLY A 38 -0.31 -6.68 11.84
CA GLY A 38 -0.78 -6.13 13.12
C GLY A 38 0.27 -5.26 13.80
N ALA A 39 1.51 -5.75 13.86
CA ALA A 39 2.64 -5.00 14.40
C ALA A 39 2.91 -3.73 13.57
N ALA A 40 2.93 -3.84 12.23
CA ALA A 40 3.09 -2.70 11.34
C ALA A 40 1.95 -1.68 11.49
N PHE A 41 0.70 -2.14 11.63
CA PHE A 41 -0.44 -1.27 11.88
C PHE A 41 -0.31 -0.53 13.22
N ALA A 42 0.10 -1.20 14.29
CA ALA A 42 0.27 -0.62 15.61
C ALA A 42 1.41 0.43 15.65
N ALA A 43 2.45 0.24 14.84
CA ALA A 43 3.59 1.16 14.75
C ALA A 43 3.29 2.44 13.93
N ARG A 44 2.13 2.52 13.27
CA ARG A 44 1.75 3.70 12.46
C ARG A 44 1.42 4.89 13.33
N SER A 45 1.76 6.08 12.87
CA SER A 45 1.37 7.32 13.56
C SER A 45 -0.15 7.56 13.52
N ASP A 46 -0.67 8.31 14.49
CA ASP A 46 -2.08 8.69 14.56
C ASP A 46 -2.56 9.37 13.27
N ARG A 47 -1.72 10.21 12.66
CA ARG A 47 -2.00 10.86 11.38
C ARG A 47 -2.29 9.83 10.27
N LEU A 48 -1.58 8.71 10.23
CA LEU A 48 -1.80 7.66 9.24
C LEU A 48 -3.06 6.86 9.56
N HIS A 49 -3.39 6.67 10.84
CA HIS A 49 -4.65 6.04 11.23
C HIS A 49 -5.86 6.89 10.83
N VAL A 50 -5.80 8.20 11.04
CA VAL A 50 -6.86 9.13 10.60
C VAL A 50 -7.01 9.08 9.07
N ARG A 51 -5.90 9.13 8.33
CA ARG A 51 -5.93 9.02 6.86
C ARG A 51 -6.54 7.70 6.38
N ASP A 52 -6.29 6.59 7.07
CA ASP A 52 -6.92 5.31 6.72
C ASP A 52 -8.43 5.36 6.92
N LEU A 53 -8.90 6.03 7.97
CA LEU A 53 -10.33 6.21 8.21
C LEU A 53 -10.97 7.09 7.13
N GLU A 54 -10.35 8.20 6.78
CA GLU A 54 -10.81 9.09 5.70
C GLU A 54 -10.96 8.32 4.37
N ARG A 55 -9.96 7.50 4.02
CA ARG A 55 -9.98 6.66 2.81
C ARG A 55 -11.05 5.57 2.84
N MET A 56 -11.38 5.06 4.02
CA MET A 56 -12.50 4.12 4.17
C MET A 56 -13.86 4.79 3.92
N LEU A 57 -14.00 6.04 4.32
CA LEU A 57 -15.23 6.83 4.12
C LEU A 57 -15.34 7.35 2.68
N ARG A 58 -14.21 7.44 1.97
CA ARG A 58 -14.11 7.86 0.56
C ARG A 58 -13.30 6.82 -0.23
N PRO A 59 -13.89 5.67 -0.57
CA PRO A 59 -13.19 4.56 -1.23
C PRO A 59 -12.67 4.89 -2.63
N ASP A 60 -13.23 5.92 -3.26
CA ASP A 60 -12.87 6.47 -4.56
C ASP A 60 -11.77 7.55 -4.51
N TRP A 61 -11.09 7.70 -3.36
CA TRP A 61 -10.07 8.74 -3.14
C TRP A 61 -8.96 8.78 -4.20
N LEU A 62 -8.65 7.63 -4.85
CA LEU A 62 -7.68 7.57 -5.96
C LEU A 62 -8.22 8.19 -7.26
N GLN A 63 -9.55 8.30 -7.40
CA GLN A 63 -10.23 8.88 -8.56
C GLN A 63 -10.52 10.37 -8.36
N ASP A 64 -10.14 10.94 -7.21
CA ASP A 64 -10.31 12.36 -6.94
C ASP A 64 -9.50 13.18 -7.97
N PRO A 65 -10.09 14.23 -8.59
CA PRO A 65 -9.41 15.07 -9.59
C PRO A 65 -8.09 15.70 -9.08
N SER A 66 -7.93 15.84 -7.77
CA SER A 66 -6.67 16.32 -7.17
C SER A 66 -5.57 15.25 -7.13
N MET A 67 -5.88 13.99 -7.48
CA MET A 67 -4.93 12.88 -7.50
C MET A 67 -4.13 12.90 -8.81
N VAL A 68 -3.27 13.89 -8.97
CA VAL A 68 -2.40 14.02 -10.14
C VAL A 68 -1.36 12.89 -10.12
N GLY A 69 -1.38 12.05 -11.15
CA GLY A 69 -0.43 10.97 -11.34
C GLY A 69 0.72 11.38 -12.26
N TYR A 70 1.90 10.83 -12.01
CA TYR A 70 3.07 10.95 -12.87
C TYR A 70 3.66 9.56 -13.10
N ALA A 71 3.84 9.17 -14.35
CA ALA A 71 4.45 7.89 -14.71
C ALA A 71 5.83 8.14 -15.33
N ALA A 72 6.83 7.40 -14.90
CA ALA A 72 8.19 7.54 -15.40
C ALA A 72 8.94 6.22 -15.40
N TYR A 73 9.82 6.05 -16.38
CA TYR A 73 10.88 5.03 -16.32
C TYR A 73 11.96 5.52 -15.36
N THR A 74 12.24 4.74 -14.32
CA THR A 74 13.20 5.10 -13.25
C THR A 74 14.55 5.51 -13.83
N GLU A 75 15.10 4.67 -14.70
CA GLU A 75 16.41 4.92 -15.32
C GLU A 75 16.46 6.21 -16.13
N ARG A 76 15.43 6.47 -16.97
CA ARG A 76 15.40 7.63 -17.86
C ARG A 76 15.09 8.93 -17.12
N PHE A 77 14.28 8.85 -16.08
CA PHE A 77 13.85 10.03 -15.33
C PHE A 77 14.91 10.50 -14.35
N ALA A 78 15.60 9.57 -13.67
CA ALA A 78 16.45 9.91 -12.54
C ALA A 78 17.67 9.00 -12.35
N GLY A 79 17.90 8.06 -13.27
CA GLY A 79 19.00 7.10 -13.20
C GLY A 79 18.73 5.92 -12.28
N ASP A 80 18.36 6.18 -11.04
CA ASP A 80 18.03 5.18 -10.02
C ASP A 80 16.98 5.69 -9.02
N LEU A 81 16.64 4.89 -8.00
CA LEU A 81 15.66 5.26 -6.98
C LEU A 81 16.13 6.41 -6.07
N ARG A 82 17.44 6.62 -5.91
CA ARG A 82 17.96 7.77 -5.16
C ARG A 82 17.74 9.05 -5.95
N GLY A 83 18.05 9.02 -7.25
CA GLY A 83 17.73 10.13 -8.14
C GLY A 83 16.24 10.45 -8.15
N VAL A 84 15.35 9.44 -8.12
CA VAL A 84 13.91 9.67 -7.97
C VAL A 84 13.61 10.39 -6.65
N ALA A 85 14.22 9.99 -5.54
CA ALA A 85 14.02 10.66 -4.26
C ALA A 85 14.48 12.13 -4.29
N ASP A 86 15.56 12.44 -4.99
CA ASP A 86 16.06 13.81 -5.16
C ASP A 86 15.11 14.68 -6.00
N HIS A 87 14.29 14.06 -6.88
CA HIS A 87 13.27 14.73 -7.69
C HIS A 87 11.91 14.89 -7.00
N LEU A 88 11.71 14.34 -5.79
CA LEU A 88 10.43 14.48 -5.07
C LEU A 88 9.98 15.94 -4.84
N PRO A 89 10.86 16.91 -4.53
CA PRO A 89 10.46 18.31 -4.42
C PRO A 89 9.86 18.86 -5.72
N TYR A 90 10.48 18.57 -6.85
CA TYR A 90 9.98 18.96 -8.18
C TYR A 90 8.59 18.34 -8.46
N LEU A 91 8.42 17.05 -8.20
CA LEU A 91 7.13 16.39 -8.37
C LEU A 91 6.05 16.97 -7.44
N ALA A 92 6.42 17.37 -6.23
CA ALA A 92 5.51 18.00 -5.29
C ALA A 92 5.07 19.41 -5.78
N GLU A 93 5.98 20.20 -6.36
CA GLU A 93 5.65 21.50 -6.99
C GLU A 93 4.68 21.34 -8.17
N LEU A 94 4.81 20.25 -8.94
CA LEU A 94 3.85 19.90 -10.00
C LEU A 94 2.49 19.42 -9.47
N GLY A 95 2.34 19.27 -8.15
CA GLY A 95 1.13 18.77 -7.54
C GLY A 95 0.95 17.27 -7.66
N VAL A 96 2.00 16.51 -8.02
CA VAL A 96 1.96 15.06 -8.14
C VAL A 96 1.68 14.41 -6.78
N ARG A 97 0.69 13.54 -6.73
CA ARG A 97 0.30 12.79 -5.54
C ARG A 97 0.42 11.28 -5.71
N TYR A 98 0.55 10.83 -6.92
CA TYR A 98 0.73 9.43 -7.27
C TYR A 98 1.88 9.30 -8.27
N LEU A 99 2.92 8.59 -7.89
CA LEU A 99 4.06 8.31 -8.75
C LEU A 99 4.06 6.82 -9.13
N HIS A 100 4.00 6.55 -10.44
CA HIS A 100 4.12 5.21 -11.01
C HIS A 100 5.49 5.05 -11.66
N LEU A 101 6.33 4.24 -11.03
CA LEU A 101 7.65 3.93 -11.56
C LEU A 101 7.59 2.65 -12.39
N MET A 102 8.09 2.74 -13.59
CA MET A 102 8.34 1.61 -14.48
C MET A 102 9.83 1.27 -14.41
N PRO A 103 10.16 -0.04 -14.45
CA PRO A 103 11.55 -0.49 -14.43
C PRO A 103 12.33 -0.06 -15.66
#